data_b2c652c6f49ad8c6e2e7228178324f5b
#
_entry.id   b2c652c6f49ad8c6e2e7228178324f5b
#
_cell.length_a   1.000
_cell.length_b   1.000
_cell.length_c   1.000
_cell.angle_alpha   90.00
_cell.angle_beta   90.00
_cell.angle_gamma   90.00
#
_symmetry.space_group_name_H-M   'P 1'
#
loop_
_entity.id
_entity.type
_entity.pdbx_description
1 polymer ?
#
loop_
_entity_poly.entity_id
_entity_poly.type
_entity_poly.pdbx_seq_one_letter_code
_entity_poly.pdbx_strand_id
1 'polypeptide(L)'
;MPDLNVESLLHRIELWSDHVPTYETLSGGLTNENYTVQANGNRYVLRIPGQGSEVMINRDFELFNSKAAARAGVSPQVLESLKPEDVLVIEYLEGEVMHPETVAANDRIIEKIGNALKRLQENAEFGNTTYVFDMIRRYVAMCKEVEALLPDDFDWMLQVMDAVEQAMERNKPPLSASHNDLLSENFIVDPRDRLWIIDWEYGGMNDPFFDLGDVAVEHPLSPKQEEKLLSAYAGRYEPEELARMRLHKLTADVWWGMWGMIQDKISALDFDFKVYGLHRFDRFRHNHAQGDTADLLDMV
;
A
#
# COMPACT_ATOMS: atom_id res chain seq x y z
N MET A 1 14.95 -13.28 16.52
CA MET A 1 15.31 -12.31 17.58
C MET A 1 14.65 -12.82 18.86
N PRO A 2 15.16 -12.52 20.10
CA PRO A 2 14.39 -12.81 21.29
C PRO A 2 13.05 -12.08 21.20
N ASP A 3 11.98 -12.68 21.75
CA ASP A 3 10.66 -12.06 21.78
C ASP A 3 10.80 -10.62 22.29
N LEU A 4 10.49 -9.66 21.43
CA LEU A 4 10.54 -8.23 21.78
C LEU A 4 9.51 -7.98 22.88
N ASN A 5 10.00 -7.76 24.10
CA ASN A 5 9.11 -7.45 25.22
C ASN A 5 8.64 -5.99 25.09
N VAL A 6 7.35 -5.82 24.82
CA VAL A 6 6.69 -4.50 24.66
C VAL A 6 7.00 -3.59 25.86
N GLU A 7 6.97 -4.10 27.10
CA GLU A 7 7.29 -3.30 28.30
C GLU A 7 8.72 -2.73 28.25
N SER A 8 9.68 -3.53 27.79
CA SER A 8 11.07 -3.09 27.62
C SER A 8 11.20 -1.98 26.57
N LEU A 9 10.45 -2.05 25.49
CA LEU A 9 10.41 -1.01 24.45
C LEU A 9 9.78 0.29 25.01
N LEU A 10 8.66 0.17 25.72
CA LEU A 10 7.97 1.32 26.31
C LEU A 10 8.85 2.13 27.25
N HIS A 11 9.73 1.49 28.02
CA HIS A 11 10.69 2.18 28.90
C HIS A 11 11.79 2.97 28.17
N ARG A 12 12.02 2.72 26.89
CA ARG A 12 13.06 3.38 26.08
C ARG A 12 12.53 4.57 25.30
N ILE A 13 11.22 4.77 25.28
CA ILE A 13 10.57 5.85 24.52
C ILE A 13 10.60 7.13 25.36
N GLU A 14 11.24 8.17 24.80
CA GLU A 14 11.45 9.46 25.50
C GLU A 14 10.15 10.23 25.67
N LEU A 15 9.20 10.08 24.76
CA LEU A 15 7.91 10.80 24.74
C LEU A 15 7.10 10.68 26.03
N TRP A 16 7.32 9.62 26.83
CA TRP A 16 6.66 9.39 28.11
C TRP A 16 7.60 8.91 29.23
N SER A 17 8.88 9.32 29.17
CA SER A 17 9.93 8.92 30.15
C SER A 17 9.56 9.13 31.60
N ASP A 18 8.72 10.13 31.90
CA ASP A 18 8.29 10.49 33.28
C ASP A 18 7.02 9.76 33.75
N HIS A 19 6.46 8.85 32.92
CA HIS A 19 5.20 8.17 33.18
C HIS A 19 5.30 6.68 32.86
N VAL A 20 4.49 5.89 33.53
CA VAL A 20 4.31 4.46 33.19
C VAL A 20 3.13 4.38 32.21
N PRO A 21 3.38 4.09 30.93
CA PRO A 21 2.30 3.95 29.96
C PRO A 21 1.50 2.67 30.19
N THR A 22 0.24 2.69 29.79
CA THR A 22 -0.57 1.47 29.61
C THR A 22 -0.74 1.18 28.15
N TYR A 23 -0.88 -0.09 27.79
CA TYR A 23 -1.03 -0.48 26.39
C TYR A 23 -2.03 -1.62 26.22
N GLU A 24 -2.62 -1.66 25.04
CA GLU A 24 -3.56 -2.70 24.59
C GLU A 24 -3.22 -3.09 23.16
N THR A 25 -3.38 -4.36 22.80
CA THR A 25 -3.18 -4.81 21.42
C THR A 25 -4.18 -4.12 20.49
N LEU A 26 -3.67 -3.52 19.44
CA LEU A 26 -4.47 -2.96 18.36
C LEU A 26 -4.57 -3.99 17.23
N SER A 27 -5.76 -4.53 17.00
CA SER A 27 -6.00 -5.49 15.93
C SER A 27 -5.88 -4.83 14.57
N GLY A 28 -5.29 -5.54 13.60
CA GLY A 28 -5.10 -5.11 12.22
C GLY A 28 -3.65 -5.17 11.77
N GLY A 29 -3.44 -5.39 10.46
CA GLY A 29 -2.12 -5.60 9.87
C GLY A 29 -1.64 -7.06 9.94
N LEU A 30 -1.03 -7.54 8.83
CA LEU A 30 -0.48 -8.90 8.75
C LEU A 30 1.00 -8.93 9.11
N THR A 31 1.72 -7.85 8.86
CA THR A 31 3.18 -7.79 8.87
C THR A 31 3.77 -7.12 10.10
N ASN A 32 2.95 -6.46 10.93
CA ASN A 32 3.38 -5.70 12.08
C ASN A 32 2.51 -5.97 13.32
N GLU A 33 3.10 -5.90 14.50
CA GLU A 33 2.36 -5.89 15.76
C GLU A 33 2.08 -4.44 16.16
N ASN A 34 0.80 -4.12 16.36
CA ASN A 34 0.38 -2.78 16.72
C ASN A 34 -0.25 -2.75 18.13
N TYR A 35 0.05 -1.68 18.85
CA TYR A 35 -0.50 -1.44 20.18
C TYR A 35 -1.00 0.00 20.33
N THR A 36 -2.15 0.18 20.94
CA THR A 36 -2.57 1.48 21.46
C THR A 36 -1.87 1.72 22.79
N VAL A 37 -1.16 2.83 22.91
CA VAL A 37 -0.46 3.23 24.13
C VAL A 37 -1.10 4.48 24.70
N GLN A 38 -1.39 4.46 26.02
CA GLN A 38 -1.91 5.63 26.75
C GLN A 38 -0.82 6.16 27.67
N ALA A 39 -0.42 7.40 27.46
CA ALA A 39 0.57 8.10 28.26
C ALA A 39 0.29 9.61 28.30
N ASN A 40 0.53 10.27 29.42
CA ASN A 40 0.40 11.72 29.58
C ASN A 40 -0.98 12.28 29.15
N GLY A 41 -2.05 11.48 29.30
CA GLY A 41 -3.41 11.87 28.90
C GLY A 41 -3.68 11.81 27.39
N ASN A 42 -2.73 11.32 26.59
CA ASN A 42 -2.84 11.14 25.15
C ASN A 42 -2.80 9.67 24.75
N ARG A 43 -3.23 9.38 23.52
CA ARG A 43 -3.11 8.07 22.88
C ARG A 43 -2.11 8.10 21.75
N TYR A 44 -1.42 6.98 21.57
CA TYR A 44 -0.41 6.75 20.54
C TYR A 44 -0.57 5.37 19.94
N VAL A 45 -0.02 5.15 18.76
CA VAL A 45 0.18 3.80 18.19
C VAL A 45 1.65 3.45 18.32
N LEU A 46 1.94 2.32 18.97
CA LEU A 46 3.26 1.69 18.94
C LEU A 46 3.21 0.59 17.90
N ARG A 47 4.04 0.70 16.85
CA ARG A 47 4.16 -0.27 15.78
C ARG A 47 5.50 -0.97 15.86
N ILE A 48 5.46 -2.28 15.99
CA ILE A 48 6.63 -3.16 16.07
C ILE A 48 6.67 -3.98 14.78
N PRO A 49 7.78 -3.98 14.02
CA PRO A 49 7.94 -4.80 12.84
C PRO A 49 7.79 -6.29 13.16
N GLY A 50 6.98 -7.00 12.38
CA GLY A 50 6.87 -8.45 12.48
C GLY A 50 8.15 -9.16 12.01
N GLN A 51 8.43 -10.32 12.59
CA GLN A 51 9.60 -11.11 12.25
C GLN A 51 9.57 -11.58 10.78
N GLY A 52 10.72 -11.47 10.10
CA GLY A 52 10.87 -11.90 8.69
C GLY A 52 10.38 -10.87 7.66
N SER A 53 9.77 -9.76 8.08
CA SER A 53 9.32 -8.70 7.15
C SER A 53 10.49 -7.95 6.50
N GLU A 54 11.68 -7.98 7.09
CA GLU A 54 12.91 -7.36 6.60
C GLU A 54 13.39 -7.91 5.24
N VAL A 55 12.92 -9.09 4.83
CA VAL A 55 13.21 -9.66 3.52
C VAL A 55 12.63 -8.82 2.39
N MET A 56 11.48 -8.20 2.62
CA MET A 56 10.75 -7.42 1.63
C MET A 56 10.74 -5.92 1.93
N ILE A 57 10.79 -5.53 3.20
CA ILE A 57 10.57 -4.17 3.67
C ILE A 57 11.87 -3.56 4.17
N ASN A 58 12.19 -2.36 3.66
CA ASN A 58 13.30 -1.55 4.18
C ASN A 58 12.76 -0.54 5.20
N ARG A 59 13.03 -0.76 6.47
CA ARG A 59 12.49 0.02 7.59
C ARG A 59 12.99 1.47 7.65
N ASP A 60 14.19 1.77 7.10
CA ASP A 60 14.67 3.14 6.99
C ASP A 60 13.85 3.94 5.95
N PHE A 61 13.53 3.31 4.82
CA PHE A 61 12.65 3.93 3.83
C PHE A 61 11.21 4.06 4.33
N GLU A 62 10.67 3.07 5.02
CA GLU A 62 9.36 3.17 5.65
C GLU A 62 9.27 4.39 6.58
N LEU A 63 10.25 4.54 7.50
CA LEU A 63 10.32 5.68 8.41
C LEU A 63 10.42 7.02 7.65
N PHE A 64 11.27 7.08 6.62
CA PHE A 64 11.44 8.28 5.81
C PHE A 64 10.15 8.66 5.10
N ASN A 65 9.51 7.69 4.44
CA ASN A 65 8.30 7.88 3.64
C ASN A 65 7.10 8.22 4.52
N SER A 66 6.93 7.55 5.68
CA SER A 66 5.90 7.90 6.68
C SER A 66 6.01 9.36 7.12
N LYS A 67 7.24 9.83 7.42
CA LYS A 67 7.48 11.23 7.79
C LYS A 67 7.21 12.20 6.62
N ALA A 68 7.52 11.80 5.38
CA ALA A 68 7.25 12.61 4.20
C ALA A 68 5.73 12.72 3.93
N ALA A 69 4.99 11.62 4.02
CA ALA A 69 3.53 11.58 3.89
C ALA A 69 2.83 12.41 4.99
N ALA A 70 3.35 12.36 6.22
CA ALA A 70 2.85 13.19 7.32
C ALA A 70 3.06 14.69 7.05
N ARG A 71 4.24 15.09 6.53
CA ARG A 71 4.48 16.49 6.11
C ARG A 71 3.57 16.93 4.98
N ALA A 72 3.25 16.03 4.02
CA ALA A 72 2.28 16.29 2.97
C ALA A 72 0.83 16.39 3.51
N GLY A 73 0.64 16.04 4.78
CA GLY A 73 -0.63 16.14 5.46
C GLY A 73 -1.64 15.07 5.05
N VAL A 74 -1.19 13.88 4.68
CA VAL A 74 -2.05 12.73 4.33
C VAL A 74 -1.91 11.57 5.32
N SER A 75 -0.91 11.60 6.21
CA SER A 75 -0.59 10.55 7.18
C SER A 75 -0.47 11.13 8.60
N PRO A 76 -0.70 10.33 9.67
CA PRO A 76 -0.38 10.72 11.04
C PRO A 76 1.12 10.95 11.21
N GLN A 77 1.49 11.72 12.23
CA GLN A 77 2.89 12.02 12.54
C GLN A 77 3.61 10.80 13.12
N VAL A 78 4.83 10.54 12.66
CA VAL A 78 5.77 9.67 13.37
C VAL A 78 6.47 10.52 14.43
N LEU A 79 6.15 10.28 15.69
CA LEU A 79 6.58 11.11 16.83
C LEU A 79 7.96 10.68 17.33
N GLU A 80 8.24 9.36 17.35
CA GLU A 80 9.51 8.80 17.77
C GLU A 80 9.79 7.48 17.04
N SER A 81 11.05 7.08 16.97
CA SER A 81 11.45 5.78 16.41
C SER A 81 12.60 5.20 17.24
N LEU A 82 12.54 3.89 17.51
CA LEU A 82 13.57 3.17 18.23
C LEU A 82 14.39 2.28 17.30
N LYS A 83 15.71 2.36 17.42
CA LYS A 83 16.68 1.45 16.79
C LYS A 83 17.35 0.58 17.88
N PRO A 84 17.78 -0.63 17.57
CA PRO A 84 17.80 -1.26 16.24
C PRO A 84 16.51 -1.98 15.84
N GLU A 85 15.46 -1.97 16.67
CA GLU A 85 14.23 -2.75 16.48
C GLU A 85 13.28 -2.16 15.43
N ASP A 86 13.57 -0.95 14.93
CA ASP A 86 12.75 -0.21 13.95
C ASP A 86 11.31 0.07 14.40
N VAL A 87 11.11 0.18 15.72
CA VAL A 87 9.81 0.48 16.32
C VAL A 87 9.42 1.93 16.04
N LEU A 88 8.15 2.15 15.67
CA LEU A 88 7.60 3.49 15.45
C LEU A 88 6.57 3.84 16.53
N VAL A 89 6.65 5.08 17.04
CA VAL A 89 5.59 5.72 17.82
C VAL A 89 4.88 6.72 16.93
N ILE A 90 3.61 6.48 16.69
CA ILE A 90 2.80 7.22 15.72
C ILE A 90 1.65 7.91 16.45
N GLU A 91 1.26 9.09 16.00
CA GLU A 91 0.06 9.78 16.45
C GLU A 91 -1.18 8.88 16.31
N TYR A 92 -1.98 8.75 17.39
CA TYR A 92 -3.21 8.00 17.32
C TYR A 92 -4.29 8.81 16.59
N LEU A 93 -4.89 8.24 15.57
CA LEU A 93 -6.02 8.83 14.86
C LEU A 93 -7.34 8.34 15.46
N GLU A 94 -8.15 9.28 15.92
CA GLU A 94 -9.57 9.00 16.15
C GLU A 94 -10.25 8.92 14.81
N GLY A 95 -10.95 7.81 14.52
CA GLY A 95 -11.65 7.67 13.24
C GLY A 95 -12.13 6.27 12.99
N GLU A 96 -12.78 6.10 11.87
CA GLU A 96 -13.28 4.84 11.37
C GLU A 96 -12.31 4.29 10.32
N VAL A 97 -11.81 3.08 10.52
CA VAL A 97 -11.06 2.33 9.51
C VAL A 97 -12.03 1.88 8.42
N MET A 98 -11.64 2.07 7.17
CA MET A 98 -12.51 1.72 6.04
C MET A 98 -12.49 0.21 5.78
N HIS A 99 -13.51 -0.25 5.06
CA HIS A 99 -13.67 -1.62 4.57
C HIS A 99 -13.98 -1.59 3.07
N PRO A 100 -13.69 -2.64 2.31
CA PRO A 100 -13.87 -2.64 0.85
C PRO A 100 -15.29 -2.23 0.43
N GLU A 101 -16.32 -2.77 1.10
CA GLU A 101 -17.72 -2.44 0.79
C GLU A 101 -18.05 -0.98 1.11
N THR A 102 -17.44 -0.39 2.15
CA THR A 102 -17.66 1.01 2.52
C THR A 102 -17.08 1.94 1.47
N VAL A 103 -15.88 1.65 0.96
CA VAL A 103 -15.24 2.43 -0.11
C VAL A 103 -16.05 2.33 -1.39
N ALA A 104 -16.38 1.11 -1.85
CA ALA A 104 -17.13 0.87 -3.08
C ALA A 104 -18.57 1.45 -3.04
N ALA A 105 -19.20 1.52 -1.86
CA ALA A 105 -20.55 2.07 -1.71
C ALA A 105 -20.60 3.61 -1.59
N ASN A 106 -19.45 4.29 -1.45
CA ASN A 106 -19.43 5.71 -1.09
C ASN A 106 -18.55 6.56 -2.01
N ASP A 107 -19.18 7.17 -3.00
CA ASP A 107 -18.53 8.07 -3.96
C ASP A 107 -17.72 9.20 -3.29
N ARG A 108 -18.16 9.69 -2.12
CA ARG A 108 -17.44 10.74 -1.39
C ARG A 108 -16.11 10.25 -0.81
N ILE A 109 -16.05 8.98 -0.40
CA ILE A 109 -14.79 8.36 0.04
C ILE A 109 -13.82 8.25 -1.15
N ILE A 110 -14.31 7.82 -2.31
CA ILE A 110 -13.52 7.73 -3.54
C ILE A 110 -12.92 9.09 -3.92
N GLU A 111 -13.71 10.16 -3.86
CA GLU A 111 -13.22 11.52 -4.10
C GLU A 111 -12.16 11.96 -3.08
N LYS A 112 -12.32 11.60 -1.80
CA LYS A 112 -11.32 11.88 -0.76
C LYS A 112 -10.01 11.14 -1.00
N ILE A 113 -10.07 9.88 -1.43
CA ILE A 113 -8.89 9.09 -1.79
C ILE A 113 -8.15 9.79 -2.94
N GLY A 114 -8.83 10.10 -4.04
CA GLY A 114 -8.21 10.82 -5.16
C GLY A 114 -7.55 12.14 -4.74
N ASN A 115 -8.23 12.95 -3.93
CA ASN A 115 -7.67 14.20 -3.41
C ASN A 115 -6.49 13.99 -2.45
N ALA A 116 -6.48 12.91 -1.65
CA ALA A 116 -5.36 12.59 -0.76
C ALA A 116 -4.13 12.15 -1.55
N LEU A 117 -4.31 11.30 -2.58
CA LEU A 117 -3.23 10.86 -3.47
C LEU A 117 -2.62 12.04 -4.25
N LYS A 118 -3.47 12.94 -4.78
CA LYS A 118 -2.99 14.19 -5.38
C LYS A 118 -2.12 14.98 -4.42
N ARG A 119 -2.60 15.21 -3.19
CA ARG A 119 -1.87 15.97 -2.17
C ARG A 119 -0.54 15.31 -1.82
N LEU A 120 -0.50 13.97 -1.71
CA LEU A 120 0.72 13.21 -1.49
C LEU A 120 1.74 13.52 -2.58
N GLN A 121 1.35 13.34 -3.83
CA GLN A 121 2.24 13.45 -4.98
C GLN A 121 2.73 14.87 -5.25
N GLU A 122 1.91 15.88 -4.94
CA GLU A 122 2.29 17.29 -5.07
C GLU A 122 3.24 17.77 -3.95
N ASN A 123 3.26 17.10 -2.78
CA ASN A 123 3.91 17.62 -1.57
C ASN A 123 4.90 16.66 -0.91
N ALA A 124 5.07 15.45 -1.41
CA ALA A 124 6.02 14.47 -0.88
C ALA A 124 7.01 14.01 -1.93
N GLU A 125 8.24 13.76 -1.48
CA GLU A 125 9.27 13.02 -2.20
C GLU A 125 9.73 11.88 -1.31
N PHE A 126 9.75 10.65 -1.84
CA PHE A 126 10.12 9.46 -1.09
C PHE A 126 11.59 9.08 -1.31
N GLY A 127 12.17 8.39 -0.32
CA GLY A 127 13.61 8.11 -0.28
C GLY A 127 14.07 6.97 -1.18
N ASN A 128 13.15 6.21 -1.78
CA ASN A 128 13.42 5.04 -2.60
C ASN A 128 12.53 5.01 -3.85
N THR A 129 12.91 4.18 -4.80
CA THR A 129 12.10 3.92 -6.00
C THR A 129 11.52 2.51 -5.92
N THR A 130 10.22 2.42 -6.19
CA THR A 130 9.44 1.17 -6.25
C THR A 130 8.69 1.10 -7.58
N TYR A 131 9.36 1.48 -8.67
CA TYR A 131 8.75 1.44 -10.00
C TYR A 131 8.20 0.03 -10.28
N VAL A 132 6.92 -0.07 -10.57
CA VAL A 132 6.18 -1.33 -10.54
C VAL A 132 6.81 -2.43 -11.41
N PHE A 133 7.31 -2.11 -12.59
CA PHE A 133 7.92 -3.12 -13.47
C PHE A 133 9.27 -3.64 -12.95
N ASP A 134 10.06 -2.79 -12.24
CA ASP A 134 11.25 -3.24 -11.53
C ASP A 134 10.87 -4.14 -10.35
N MET A 135 9.78 -3.81 -9.66
CA MET A 135 9.26 -4.64 -8.57
C MET A 135 8.76 -5.99 -9.09
N ILE A 136 8.03 -6.03 -10.21
CA ILE A 136 7.61 -7.29 -10.84
C ILE A 136 8.84 -8.16 -11.15
N ARG A 137 9.87 -7.60 -11.79
CA ARG A 137 11.12 -8.35 -12.08
C ARG A 137 11.80 -8.88 -10.81
N ARG A 138 11.86 -8.05 -9.76
CA ARG A 138 12.41 -8.46 -8.46
C ARG A 138 11.60 -9.60 -7.85
N TYR A 139 10.27 -9.52 -7.85
CA TYR A 139 9.40 -10.54 -7.29
C TYR A 139 9.42 -11.85 -8.10
N VAL A 140 9.56 -11.79 -9.42
CA VAL A 140 9.81 -12.97 -10.25
C VAL A 140 11.11 -13.69 -9.82
N ALA A 141 12.17 -12.93 -9.53
CA ALA A 141 13.42 -13.52 -9.04
C ALA A 141 13.22 -14.15 -7.64
N MET A 142 12.52 -13.48 -6.73
CA MET A 142 12.21 -14.00 -5.40
C MET A 142 11.33 -15.26 -5.48
N CYS A 143 10.30 -15.29 -6.33
CA CYS A 143 9.48 -16.49 -6.55
C CYS A 143 10.32 -17.70 -6.96
N LYS A 144 11.33 -17.50 -7.82
CA LYS A 144 12.26 -18.56 -8.22
C LYS A 144 13.16 -19.01 -7.06
N GLU A 145 13.65 -18.07 -6.27
CA GLU A 145 14.52 -18.35 -5.12
C GLU A 145 13.82 -19.18 -4.04
N VAL A 146 12.56 -18.86 -3.73
CA VAL A 146 11.77 -19.57 -2.71
C VAL A 146 10.97 -20.77 -3.27
N GLU A 147 11.12 -21.08 -4.56
CA GLU A 147 10.35 -22.11 -5.26
C GLU A 147 8.83 -21.94 -5.08
N ALA A 148 8.35 -20.71 -5.26
CA ALA A 148 6.93 -20.40 -5.16
C ALA A 148 6.11 -21.12 -6.25
N LEU A 149 4.93 -21.61 -5.89
CA LEU A 149 4.05 -22.35 -6.81
C LEU A 149 3.19 -21.36 -7.62
N LEU A 150 3.70 -20.91 -8.74
CA LEU A 150 2.99 -20.02 -9.66
C LEU A 150 2.01 -20.79 -10.55
N PRO A 151 0.93 -20.16 -11.06
CA PRO A 151 -0.02 -20.82 -11.96
C PRO A 151 0.61 -21.13 -13.32
N ASP A 152 0.08 -22.15 -14.02
CA ASP A 152 0.63 -22.66 -15.29
C ASP A 152 0.69 -21.59 -16.40
N ASP A 153 -0.17 -20.59 -16.37
CA ASP A 153 -0.25 -19.49 -17.33
C ASP A 153 0.50 -18.22 -16.87
N PHE A 154 1.34 -18.32 -15.84
CA PHE A 154 2.06 -17.15 -15.31
C PHE A 154 2.99 -16.51 -16.35
N ASP A 155 3.62 -17.30 -17.21
CA ASP A 155 4.47 -16.79 -18.29
C ASP A 155 3.67 -15.91 -19.28
N TRP A 156 2.39 -16.23 -19.53
CA TRP A 156 1.50 -15.39 -20.32
C TRP A 156 1.21 -14.07 -19.58
N MET A 157 0.99 -14.07 -18.28
CA MET A 157 0.80 -12.84 -17.51
C MET A 157 2.03 -11.93 -17.61
N LEU A 158 3.24 -12.49 -17.56
CA LEU A 158 4.47 -11.73 -17.76
C LEU A 158 4.56 -11.13 -19.17
N GLN A 159 4.15 -11.85 -20.21
CA GLN A 159 4.09 -11.30 -21.58
C GLN A 159 3.12 -10.11 -21.66
N VAL A 160 1.98 -10.18 -20.95
CA VAL A 160 1.06 -9.03 -20.86
C VAL A 160 1.74 -7.88 -20.12
N MET A 161 2.47 -8.13 -19.03
CA MET A 161 3.21 -7.09 -18.31
C MET A 161 4.27 -6.43 -19.19
N ASP A 162 5.00 -7.18 -19.99
CA ASP A 162 5.97 -6.64 -20.95
C ASP A 162 5.29 -5.72 -21.97
N ALA A 163 4.12 -6.08 -22.47
CA ALA A 163 3.35 -5.25 -23.39
C ALA A 163 2.84 -3.96 -22.71
N VAL A 164 2.37 -4.07 -21.47
CA VAL A 164 1.93 -2.92 -20.66
C VAL A 164 3.10 -1.97 -20.40
N GLU A 165 4.26 -2.47 -19.99
CA GLU A 165 5.46 -1.65 -19.79
C GLU A 165 5.86 -0.92 -21.06
N GLN A 166 5.95 -1.63 -22.19
CA GLN A 166 6.30 -1.04 -23.49
C GLN A 166 5.34 0.08 -23.91
N ALA A 167 4.04 -0.10 -23.66
CA ALA A 167 3.04 0.92 -23.95
C ALA A 167 3.22 2.14 -23.04
N MET A 168 3.36 1.93 -21.74
CA MET A 168 3.47 2.99 -20.74
C MET A 168 4.77 3.80 -20.83
N GLU A 169 5.87 3.20 -21.32
CA GLU A 169 7.14 3.89 -21.51
C GLU A 169 7.09 4.92 -22.65
N ARG A 170 6.11 4.83 -23.58
CA ARG A 170 5.94 5.81 -24.68
C ARG A 170 5.70 7.23 -24.16
N ASN A 171 4.89 7.35 -23.11
CA ASN A 171 4.51 8.62 -22.50
C ASN A 171 4.66 8.54 -20.96
N LYS A 172 5.82 8.09 -20.51
CA LYS A 172 6.09 7.90 -19.07
C LYS A 172 6.09 9.22 -18.32
N PRO A 173 5.21 9.41 -17.34
CA PRO A 173 5.25 10.56 -16.46
C PRO A 173 6.45 10.48 -15.52
N PRO A 174 6.89 11.59 -14.93
CA PRO A 174 7.83 11.56 -13.81
C PRO A 174 7.26 10.67 -12.68
N LEU A 175 8.14 9.88 -12.06
CA LEU A 175 7.75 9.11 -10.88
C LEU A 175 7.37 10.04 -9.74
N SER A 176 6.41 9.64 -8.95
CA SER A 176 5.91 10.40 -7.79
C SER A 176 5.78 9.52 -6.56
N ALA A 177 5.65 10.16 -5.39
CA ALA A 177 5.42 9.45 -4.14
C ALA A 177 4.14 8.62 -4.22
N SER A 178 4.25 7.32 -4.00
CA SER A 178 3.15 6.34 -4.10
C SER A 178 3.17 5.44 -2.88
N HIS A 179 1.98 5.06 -2.45
CA HIS A 179 1.78 4.16 -1.31
C HIS A 179 2.06 2.71 -1.69
N ASN A 180 1.57 2.30 -2.85
CA ASN A 180 1.69 0.98 -3.48
C ASN A 180 0.88 -0.15 -2.84
N ASP A 181 0.21 0.06 -1.71
CA ASP A 181 -0.59 -0.95 -0.97
C ASP A 181 -1.85 -0.30 -0.38
N LEU A 182 -2.76 0.12 -1.25
CA LEU A 182 -3.95 0.89 -0.86
C LEU A 182 -5.16 -0.01 -0.59
N LEU A 183 -5.00 -0.94 0.36
CA LEU A 183 -6.10 -1.68 0.96
C LEU A 183 -7.02 -0.74 1.75
N SER A 184 -8.28 -1.10 1.90
CA SER A 184 -9.27 -0.29 2.66
C SER A 184 -8.83 -0.01 4.09
N GLU A 185 -8.19 -0.99 4.73
CA GLU A 185 -7.72 -0.94 6.11
C GLU A 185 -6.65 0.14 6.32
N ASN A 186 -6.02 0.60 5.23
CA ASN A 186 -5.04 1.68 5.24
C ASN A 186 -5.68 3.08 5.15
N PHE A 187 -7.02 3.16 5.08
CA PHE A 187 -7.75 4.42 5.12
C PHE A 187 -8.50 4.61 6.44
N ILE A 188 -8.32 5.77 7.06
CA ILE A 188 -9.05 6.20 8.26
C ILE A 188 -9.78 7.50 7.96
N VAL A 189 -11.08 7.56 8.28
CA VAL A 189 -11.85 8.80 8.21
C VAL A 189 -12.08 9.31 9.63
N ASP A 190 -11.57 10.51 9.91
CA ASP A 190 -11.68 11.13 11.22
C ASP A 190 -13.06 11.79 11.46
N PRO A 191 -13.41 12.18 12.71
CA PRO A 191 -14.69 12.85 13.02
C PRO A 191 -14.88 14.21 12.33
N ARG A 192 -13.82 14.79 11.76
CA ARG A 192 -13.89 16.01 10.95
C ARG A 192 -14.06 15.73 9.47
N ASP A 193 -14.35 14.45 9.13
CA ASP A 193 -14.56 13.97 7.78
C ASP A 193 -13.31 14.05 6.87
N ARG A 194 -12.12 14.03 7.46
CA ARG A 194 -10.85 13.98 6.75
C ARG A 194 -10.39 12.54 6.58
N LEU A 195 -9.90 12.20 5.39
CA LEU A 195 -9.29 10.91 5.11
C LEU A 195 -7.78 10.98 5.37
N TRP A 196 -7.28 9.96 6.05
CA TRP A 196 -5.89 9.71 6.36
C TRP A 196 -5.46 8.39 5.76
N ILE A 197 -4.18 8.29 5.37
CA ILE A 197 -3.55 7.08 4.84
C ILE A 197 -2.47 6.65 5.82
N ILE A 198 -2.44 5.35 6.14
CA ILE A 198 -1.47 4.74 7.07
C ILE A 198 -0.74 3.59 6.37
N ASP A 199 0.33 3.09 6.99
CA ASP A 199 1.08 1.91 6.56
C ASP A 199 1.91 2.09 5.29
N TRP A 200 3.01 2.83 5.41
CA TRP A 200 3.89 3.24 4.29
C TRP A 200 5.03 2.25 3.99
N GLU A 201 4.95 1.00 4.44
CA GLU A 201 6.06 0.04 4.36
C GLU A 201 6.42 -0.37 2.92
N TYR A 202 5.48 -0.28 1.98
CA TYR A 202 5.70 -0.48 0.54
C TYR A 202 5.87 0.83 -0.22
N GLY A 203 5.85 1.96 0.46
CA GLY A 203 5.96 3.29 -0.15
C GLY A 203 7.25 3.50 -0.92
N GLY A 204 7.16 4.25 -2.03
CA GLY A 204 8.31 4.62 -2.86
C GLY A 204 7.90 5.47 -4.04
N MET A 205 8.89 5.95 -4.81
CA MET A 205 8.63 6.67 -6.06
C MET A 205 8.19 5.68 -7.13
N ASN A 206 6.98 5.84 -7.66
CA ASN A 206 6.36 4.95 -8.67
C ASN A 206 5.66 5.77 -9.76
N ASP A 207 5.07 5.08 -10.74
CA ASP A 207 4.14 5.69 -11.68
C ASP A 207 2.97 6.31 -10.92
N PRO A 208 2.64 7.60 -11.14
CA PRO A 208 1.58 8.30 -10.40
C PRO A 208 0.20 7.64 -10.49
N PHE A 209 -0.05 6.86 -11.54
CA PHE A 209 -1.33 6.17 -11.75
C PHE A 209 -1.38 4.78 -11.12
N PHE A 210 -0.27 4.27 -10.57
CA PHE A 210 -0.25 2.95 -9.92
C PHE A 210 -1.21 2.91 -8.72
N ASP A 211 -1.10 3.88 -7.83
CA ASP A 211 -1.98 3.98 -6.64
C ASP A 211 -3.46 4.08 -7.03
N LEU A 212 -3.79 4.78 -8.12
CA LEU A 212 -5.17 4.86 -8.61
C LEU A 212 -5.67 3.50 -9.12
N GLY A 213 -4.82 2.77 -9.83
CA GLY A 213 -5.11 1.41 -10.31
C GLY A 213 -5.28 0.43 -9.16
N ASP A 214 -4.40 0.51 -8.15
CA ASP A 214 -4.46 -0.31 -6.95
C ASP A 214 -5.77 -0.06 -6.16
N VAL A 215 -6.13 1.20 -5.90
CA VAL A 215 -7.44 1.55 -5.32
C VAL A 215 -8.59 0.99 -6.14
N ALA A 216 -8.54 1.14 -7.46
CA ALA A 216 -9.65 0.72 -8.32
C ALA A 216 -9.85 -0.80 -8.34
N VAL A 217 -8.78 -1.59 -8.17
CA VAL A 217 -8.84 -3.05 -8.18
C VAL A 217 -9.11 -3.63 -6.80
N GLU A 218 -8.59 -3.00 -5.74
CA GLU A 218 -8.83 -3.47 -4.36
C GLU A 218 -10.26 -3.21 -3.87
N HIS A 219 -10.94 -2.19 -4.42
CA HIS A 219 -12.29 -1.78 -4.00
C HIS A 219 -13.35 -2.01 -5.08
N PRO A 220 -13.24 -2.98 -5.96
CA PRO A 220 -13.95 -3.26 -7.23
C PRO A 220 -14.79 -2.07 -7.75
N LEU A 221 -14.13 -0.97 -8.11
CA LEU A 221 -14.81 0.25 -8.54
C LEU A 221 -15.52 0.04 -9.89
N SER A 222 -16.75 0.56 -10.00
CA SER A 222 -17.45 0.64 -11.28
C SER A 222 -16.75 1.63 -12.22
N PRO A 223 -16.95 1.55 -13.56
CA PRO A 223 -16.35 2.48 -14.51
C PRO A 223 -16.59 3.97 -14.18
N LYS A 224 -17.78 4.30 -13.67
CA LYS A 224 -18.11 5.68 -13.23
C LYS A 224 -17.32 6.11 -11.99
N GLN A 225 -17.03 5.17 -11.11
CA GLN A 225 -16.23 5.44 -9.92
C GLN A 225 -14.74 5.57 -10.26
N GLU A 226 -14.25 4.81 -11.22
CA GLU A 226 -12.90 4.98 -11.77
C GLU A 226 -12.72 6.38 -12.37
N GLU A 227 -13.68 6.85 -13.18
CA GLU A 227 -13.71 8.23 -13.71
C GLU A 227 -13.76 9.29 -12.59
N LYS A 228 -14.53 9.03 -11.53
CA LYS A 228 -14.63 9.91 -10.37
C LYS A 228 -13.32 9.98 -9.59
N LEU A 229 -12.68 8.83 -9.33
CA LEU A 229 -11.37 8.75 -8.68
C LEU A 229 -10.32 9.53 -9.45
N LEU A 230 -10.22 9.30 -10.76
CA LEU A 230 -9.31 10.01 -11.66
C LEU A 230 -9.61 11.52 -11.68
N SER A 231 -10.87 11.91 -11.79
CA SER A 231 -11.26 13.33 -11.82
C SER A 231 -10.94 14.05 -10.51
N ALA A 232 -11.12 13.39 -9.36
CA ALA A 232 -10.75 13.94 -8.06
C ALA A 232 -9.22 14.10 -7.92
N TYR A 233 -8.47 13.16 -8.46
CA TYR A 233 -7.01 13.19 -8.47
C TYR A 233 -6.45 14.23 -9.46
N ALA A 234 -6.80 14.14 -10.75
CA ALA A 234 -6.22 14.98 -11.80
C ALA A 234 -6.87 16.37 -11.90
N GLY A 235 -8.08 16.55 -11.35
CA GLY A 235 -8.89 17.76 -11.53
C GLY A 235 -9.54 17.85 -12.91
N ARG A 236 -9.39 16.83 -13.73
CA ARG A 236 -9.94 16.68 -15.10
C ARG A 236 -10.14 15.20 -15.43
N TYR A 237 -10.79 14.94 -16.54
CA TYR A 237 -10.92 13.61 -17.11
C TYR A 237 -10.20 13.54 -18.45
N GLU A 238 -9.24 12.64 -18.58
CA GLU A 238 -8.54 12.33 -19.83
C GLU A 238 -8.60 10.81 -20.06
N PRO A 239 -9.09 10.35 -21.21
CA PRO A 239 -9.22 8.92 -21.51
C PRO A 239 -7.89 8.14 -21.43
N GLU A 240 -6.79 8.76 -21.85
CA GLU A 240 -5.45 8.16 -21.82
C GLU A 240 -4.97 7.94 -20.39
N GLU A 241 -5.25 8.89 -19.47
CA GLU A 241 -4.93 8.75 -18.04
C GLU A 241 -5.79 7.64 -17.40
N LEU A 242 -7.07 7.53 -17.79
CA LEU A 242 -7.94 6.43 -17.36
C LEU A 242 -7.43 5.07 -17.88
N ALA A 243 -7.00 5.01 -19.13
CA ALA A 243 -6.42 3.79 -19.69
C ALA A 243 -5.17 3.36 -18.93
N ARG A 244 -4.28 4.33 -18.59
CA ARG A 244 -3.09 4.08 -17.77
C ARG A 244 -3.44 3.54 -16.40
N MET A 245 -4.39 4.16 -15.70
CA MET A 245 -4.89 3.68 -14.41
C MET A 245 -5.45 2.26 -14.51
N ARG A 246 -6.23 1.95 -15.55
CA ARG A 246 -6.81 0.61 -15.76
C ARG A 246 -5.75 -0.45 -16.04
N LEU A 247 -4.70 -0.13 -16.77
CA LEU A 247 -3.56 -1.04 -16.97
C LEU A 247 -2.82 -1.30 -15.66
N HIS A 248 -2.76 -0.33 -14.75
CA HIS A 248 -2.18 -0.55 -13.43
C HIS A 248 -3.01 -1.47 -12.52
N LYS A 249 -4.30 -1.68 -12.78
CA LYS A 249 -5.07 -2.76 -12.10
C LYS A 249 -4.43 -4.12 -12.36
N LEU A 250 -3.94 -4.36 -13.58
CA LEU A 250 -3.27 -5.61 -13.95
C LEU A 250 -1.88 -5.72 -13.29
N THR A 251 -1.12 -4.62 -13.25
CA THR A 251 0.20 -4.65 -12.63
C THR A 251 0.13 -4.87 -11.12
N ALA A 252 -0.87 -4.29 -10.45
CA ALA A 252 -1.13 -4.50 -9.02
C ALA A 252 -1.48 -5.99 -8.75
N ASP A 253 -2.35 -6.59 -9.55
CA ASP A 253 -2.72 -7.99 -9.40
C ASP A 253 -1.52 -8.94 -9.56
N VAL A 254 -0.64 -8.69 -10.53
CA VAL A 254 0.56 -9.51 -10.72
C VAL A 254 1.55 -9.34 -9.57
N TRP A 255 1.80 -8.11 -9.12
CA TRP A 255 2.71 -7.85 -8.00
C TRP A 255 2.21 -8.49 -6.71
N TRP A 256 0.98 -8.20 -6.31
CA TRP A 256 0.39 -8.73 -5.07
C TRP A 256 0.08 -10.22 -5.14
N GLY A 257 -0.20 -10.75 -6.33
CA GLY A 257 -0.29 -12.19 -6.56
C GLY A 257 1.01 -12.90 -6.22
N MET A 258 2.15 -12.42 -6.75
CA MET A 258 3.48 -12.95 -6.43
C MET A 258 3.83 -12.78 -4.96
N TRP A 259 3.49 -11.63 -4.35
CA TRP A 259 3.69 -11.42 -2.92
C TRP A 259 3.02 -12.53 -2.09
N GLY A 260 1.76 -12.84 -2.39
CA GLY A 260 1.05 -13.93 -1.72
C GLY A 260 1.74 -15.28 -1.88
N MET A 261 2.21 -15.61 -3.09
CA MET A 261 2.89 -16.89 -3.35
C MET A 261 4.28 -16.98 -2.68
N ILE A 262 4.97 -15.86 -2.51
CA ILE A 262 6.23 -15.80 -1.76
C ILE A 262 5.93 -15.98 -0.27
N GLN A 263 4.96 -15.26 0.27
CA GLN A 263 4.56 -15.37 1.68
C GLN A 263 4.10 -16.78 2.06
N ASP A 264 3.42 -17.51 1.15
CA ASP A 264 3.07 -18.91 1.34
C ASP A 264 4.31 -19.82 1.65
N LYS A 265 5.48 -19.41 1.18
CA LYS A 265 6.73 -20.14 1.41
C LYS A 265 7.52 -19.70 2.63
N ILE A 266 7.49 -18.42 2.96
CA ILE A 266 8.41 -17.86 3.96
C ILE A 266 7.73 -17.41 5.25
N SER A 267 6.41 -17.14 5.22
CA SER A 267 5.71 -16.62 6.39
C SER A 267 5.38 -17.70 7.41
N ALA A 268 5.50 -17.36 8.69
CA ALA A 268 5.02 -18.18 9.80
C ALA A 268 3.61 -17.79 10.28
N LEU A 269 2.98 -16.81 9.66
CA LEU A 269 1.65 -16.34 10.03
C LEU A 269 0.56 -17.35 9.61
N ASP A 270 -0.44 -17.49 10.45
CA ASP A 270 -1.64 -18.30 10.15
C ASP A 270 -2.61 -17.53 9.23
N PHE A 271 -2.22 -17.45 7.96
CA PHE A 271 -3.00 -16.80 6.91
C PHE A 271 -2.84 -17.58 5.61
N ASP A 272 -3.92 -17.74 4.85
CA ASP A 272 -3.88 -18.47 3.57
C ASP A 272 -3.33 -17.59 2.43
N PHE A 273 -2.03 -17.37 2.47
CA PHE A 273 -1.31 -16.57 1.46
C PHE A 273 -1.44 -17.13 0.05
N LYS A 274 -1.55 -18.46 -0.07
CA LYS A 274 -1.75 -19.11 -1.36
C LYS A 274 -3.10 -18.75 -1.97
N VAL A 275 -4.19 -18.82 -1.19
CA VAL A 275 -5.52 -18.41 -1.64
C VAL A 275 -5.51 -16.93 -2.00
N TYR A 276 -4.89 -16.08 -1.19
CA TYR A 276 -4.72 -14.66 -1.48
C TYR A 276 -4.04 -14.44 -2.83
N GLY A 277 -2.87 -15.04 -3.07
CA GLY A 277 -2.12 -14.86 -4.30
C GLY A 277 -2.86 -15.39 -5.54
N LEU A 278 -3.47 -16.57 -5.44
CA LEU A 278 -4.25 -17.15 -6.55
C LEU A 278 -5.48 -16.28 -6.89
N HIS A 279 -6.15 -15.70 -5.89
CA HIS A 279 -7.25 -14.78 -6.12
C HIS A 279 -6.82 -13.53 -6.92
N ARG A 280 -5.61 -12.97 -6.66
CA ARG A 280 -5.06 -11.86 -7.44
C ARG A 280 -4.84 -12.25 -8.90
N PHE A 281 -4.27 -13.43 -9.16
CA PHE A 281 -4.09 -13.92 -10.54
C PHE A 281 -5.43 -14.21 -11.24
N ASP A 282 -6.44 -14.71 -10.54
CA ASP A 282 -7.80 -14.89 -11.10
C ASP A 282 -8.43 -13.54 -11.45
N ARG A 283 -8.25 -12.53 -10.59
CA ARG A 283 -8.71 -11.17 -10.84
C ARG A 283 -8.00 -10.53 -12.02
N PHE A 284 -6.70 -10.76 -12.17
CA PHE A 284 -5.94 -10.37 -13.36
C PHE A 284 -6.55 -10.93 -14.64
N ARG A 285 -6.82 -12.24 -14.68
CA ARG A 285 -7.45 -12.90 -15.86
C ARG A 285 -8.78 -12.27 -16.20
N HIS A 286 -9.59 -12.04 -15.17
CA HIS A 286 -10.90 -11.41 -15.34
C HIS A 286 -10.78 -9.98 -15.89
N ASN A 287 -9.95 -9.15 -15.28
CA ASN A 287 -9.74 -7.76 -15.69
C ASN A 287 -9.14 -7.67 -17.11
N HIS A 288 -8.19 -8.55 -17.44
CA HIS A 288 -7.61 -8.63 -18.77
C HIS A 288 -8.65 -9.01 -19.84
N ALA A 289 -9.52 -9.98 -19.54
CA ALA A 289 -10.55 -10.47 -20.48
C ALA A 289 -11.68 -9.46 -20.71
N GLN A 290 -12.03 -8.66 -19.69
CA GLN A 290 -13.14 -7.70 -19.77
C GLN A 290 -12.71 -6.28 -20.17
N GLY A 291 -11.43 -5.98 -20.01
CA GLY A 291 -10.92 -4.59 -20.06
C GLY A 291 -10.50 -4.11 -21.45
N ASP A 292 -10.74 -4.86 -22.55
CA ASP A 292 -10.21 -4.51 -23.87
C ASP A 292 -8.74 -4.07 -23.80
N THR A 293 -7.91 -4.90 -23.13
CA THR A 293 -6.51 -4.55 -22.83
C THR A 293 -5.75 -4.06 -24.05
N ALA A 294 -6.06 -4.60 -25.25
CA ALA A 294 -5.44 -4.15 -26.50
C ALA A 294 -5.76 -2.68 -26.81
N ASP A 295 -7.01 -2.26 -26.62
CA ASP A 295 -7.42 -0.87 -26.84
C ASP A 295 -6.77 0.07 -25.81
N LEU A 296 -6.66 -0.37 -24.54
CA LEU A 296 -5.98 0.40 -23.49
C LEU A 296 -4.48 0.58 -23.81
N LEU A 297 -3.80 -0.46 -24.35
CA LEU A 297 -2.40 -0.38 -24.77
C LEU A 297 -2.16 0.61 -25.93
N ASP A 298 -3.14 0.78 -26.81
CA ASP A 298 -3.05 1.73 -27.90
C ASP A 298 -3.29 3.18 -27.47
N MET A 299 -3.96 3.38 -26.33
CA MET A 299 -4.31 4.71 -25.79
C MET A 299 -3.17 5.37 -25.00
N VAL A 300 -2.23 4.60 -24.41
CA VAL A 300 -1.17 5.12 -23.50
C VAL A 300 0.18 5.32 -24.16
#